data_c47e78afe3d86696d33075869c9216f9
#
_entry.id   c47e78afe3d86696d33075869c9216f9
#
_cell.length_a   1.000
_cell.length_b   1.000
_cell.length_c   1.000
_cell.angle_alpha   90.00
_cell.angle_beta   90.00
_cell.angle_gamma   90.00
#
_symmetry.space_group_name_H-M   'P 1'
#
loop_
_entity.id
_entity.type
_entity.pdbx_description
1 polymer ?
#
loop_
_entity_poly.entity_id
_entity_poly.type
_entity_poly.pdbx_seq_one_letter_code
_entity_poly.pdbx_strand_id
1 'polypeptide(L)'
;MLRLEDYKAVFATLGLIGVLLFASPTLGFVLRLPSGEKFSELWVLGPEHMAEDYPFNVGADVSYLVYVGVGNHMGSSAYYVVYVKFRSQSEPLPNATAGTPSPLEPLYEYRIFLEDGKSWEAPLNFSFSDVFFFERWSRVRTVRINDIAFGVNKLALWDVNNTGYYYQLFIELWIYNVGFELQFHNRFVDIWLNMTG
;
A
#
# COMPACT_ATOMS: atom_id res chain seq x y z
N MET A 1 36.57 -65.18 0.53
CA MET A 1 36.81 -64.70 1.89
C MET A 1 36.82 -63.20 1.82
N LEU A 2 35.80 -62.50 2.32
CA LEU A 2 35.77 -61.06 2.44
C LEU A 2 36.84 -60.63 3.44
N ARG A 3 37.67 -59.67 3.05
CA ARG A 3 38.73 -59.16 3.91
C ARG A 3 38.18 -58.20 4.96
N LEU A 4 38.79 -58.17 6.13
CA LEU A 4 38.37 -57.30 7.25
C LEU A 4 38.37 -55.79 6.84
N GLU A 5 39.16 -55.46 5.81
CA GLU A 5 39.25 -54.10 5.23
C GLU A 5 38.01 -53.68 4.48
N ASP A 6 37.30 -54.62 3.83
CA ASP A 6 36.05 -54.35 3.11
C ASP A 6 34.93 -53.96 4.08
N TYR A 7 34.95 -54.52 5.29
CA TYR A 7 33.99 -54.15 6.34
C TYR A 7 34.26 -52.77 6.95
N LYS A 8 35.50 -52.32 7.01
CA LYS A 8 35.83 -50.97 7.51
C LYS A 8 35.26 -49.90 6.58
N ALA A 9 35.33 -50.07 5.27
CA ALA A 9 34.75 -49.15 4.29
C ALA A 9 33.22 -49.09 4.41
N VAL A 10 32.57 -50.26 4.55
CA VAL A 10 31.10 -50.34 4.74
C VAL A 10 30.67 -49.65 6.04
N PHE A 11 31.35 -49.89 7.17
CA PHE A 11 31.04 -49.22 8.42
C PHE A 11 31.31 -47.71 8.40
N ALA A 12 32.37 -47.27 7.72
CA ALA A 12 32.67 -45.86 7.53
C ALA A 12 31.56 -45.16 6.70
N THR A 13 31.10 -45.80 5.63
CA THR A 13 30.04 -45.27 4.78
C THR A 13 28.70 -45.21 5.52
N LEU A 14 28.33 -46.28 6.25
CA LEU A 14 27.12 -46.28 7.08
C LEU A 14 27.17 -45.24 8.19
N GLY A 15 28.35 -45.07 8.83
CA GLY A 15 28.56 -44.01 9.81
C GLY A 15 28.39 -42.60 9.25
N LEU A 16 28.95 -42.34 8.04
CA LEU A 16 28.80 -41.07 7.35
C LEU A 16 27.33 -40.78 6.98
N ILE A 17 26.62 -41.77 6.46
CA ILE A 17 25.18 -41.67 6.16
C ILE A 17 24.39 -41.39 7.45
N GLY A 18 24.70 -42.09 8.53
CA GLY A 18 24.08 -41.87 9.85
C GLY A 18 24.29 -40.40 10.32
N VAL A 19 25.53 -39.91 10.28
CA VAL A 19 25.83 -38.52 10.63
C VAL A 19 25.09 -37.53 9.76
N LEU A 20 25.01 -37.74 8.44
CA LEU A 20 24.27 -36.87 7.51
C LEU A 20 22.76 -36.86 7.79
N LEU A 21 22.19 -38.04 8.11
CA LEU A 21 20.76 -38.16 8.46
C LEU A 21 20.44 -37.45 9.79
N PHE A 22 21.30 -37.56 10.80
CA PHE A 22 21.13 -36.87 12.08
C PHE A 22 21.44 -35.36 12.01
N ALA A 23 22.40 -34.95 11.18
CA ALA A 23 22.74 -33.57 10.99
C ALA A 23 21.72 -32.82 10.13
N SER A 24 20.99 -33.51 9.27
CA SER A 24 20.04 -32.90 8.31
C SER A 24 18.94 -32.03 8.98
N PRO A 25 18.27 -32.48 10.07
CA PRO A 25 17.29 -31.64 10.76
C PRO A 25 17.94 -30.43 11.48
N THR A 26 19.14 -30.62 12.04
CA THR A 26 19.87 -29.51 12.70
C THR A 26 20.43 -28.52 11.71
N LEU A 27 20.92 -28.96 10.54
CA LEU A 27 21.30 -28.08 9.45
C LEU A 27 20.10 -27.26 8.95
N GLY A 28 18.93 -27.84 8.79
CA GLY A 28 17.71 -27.13 8.42
C GLY A 28 17.29 -26.07 9.44
N PHE A 29 17.63 -26.26 10.74
CA PHE A 29 17.36 -25.29 11.79
C PHE A 29 18.41 -24.15 11.79
N VAL A 30 19.66 -24.47 11.52
CA VAL A 30 20.79 -23.47 11.46
C VAL A 30 20.76 -22.70 10.14
N LEU A 31 20.33 -23.33 9.05
CA LEU A 31 20.21 -22.70 7.71
C LEU A 31 18.85 -22.02 7.50
N ARG A 32 18.03 -21.83 8.52
CA ARG A 32 16.92 -20.87 8.40
C ARG A 32 17.55 -19.50 8.14
N LEU A 33 17.55 -19.14 6.86
CA LEU A 33 17.81 -17.77 6.47
C LEU A 33 16.96 -16.86 7.35
N PRO A 34 17.50 -15.78 7.92
CA PRO A 34 16.68 -14.83 8.66
C PRO A 34 15.50 -14.49 7.75
N SER A 35 14.31 -14.61 8.28
CA SER A 35 13.10 -14.18 7.56
C SER A 35 13.38 -12.77 7.06
N GLY A 36 13.25 -12.54 5.76
CA GLY A 36 13.50 -11.23 5.16
C GLY A 36 12.77 -10.13 5.94
N GLU A 37 13.15 -8.90 5.74
CA GLU A 37 12.49 -7.76 6.38
C GLU A 37 10.98 -7.86 6.16
N LYS A 38 10.24 -7.69 7.25
CA LYS A 38 8.77 -7.71 7.21
C LYS A 38 8.30 -6.34 6.74
N PHE A 39 7.57 -6.31 5.65
CA PHE A 39 7.02 -5.08 5.11
C PHE A 39 5.68 -5.31 4.41
N SER A 40 4.97 -4.23 4.19
CA SER A 40 3.81 -4.21 3.30
C SER A 40 4.05 -3.22 2.18
N GLU A 41 3.47 -3.46 1.05
CA GLU A 41 3.50 -2.55 -0.09
C GLU A 41 2.18 -1.80 -0.17
N LEU A 42 2.24 -0.56 -0.66
CA LEU A 42 1.09 0.24 -1.03
C LEU A 42 1.43 0.96 -2.33
N TRP A 43 0.58 0.82 -3.33
CA TRP A 43 0.78 1.50 -4.61
C TRP A 43 -0.51 2.04 -5.20
N VAL A 44 -0.35 2.98 -6.14
CA VAL A 44 -1.40 3.43 -7.05
C VAL A 44 -0.87 3.24 -8.47
N LEU A 45 -1.73 2.78 -9.36
CA LEU A 45 -1.42 2.62 -10.77
C LEU A 45 -2.44 3.40 -11.62
N GLY A 46 -2.02 3.81 -12.79
CA GLY A 46 -2.89 4.42 -13.79
C GLY A 46 -3.87 3.42 -14.42
N PRO A 47 -4.70 3.87 -15.39
CA PRO A 47 -5.78 3.07 -15.98
C PRO A 47 -5.33 1.76 -16.63
N GLU A 48 -4.08 1.72 -17.14
CA GLU A 48 -3.52 0.53 -17.79
C GLU A 48 -2.74 -0.38 -16.82
N HIS A 49 -2.96 -0.27 -15.50
CA HIS A 49 -2.22 -0.98 -14.44
C HIS A 49 -0.70 -0.72 -14.46
N MET A 50 -0.29 0.47 -14.89
CA MET A 50 1.10 0.92 -14.90
C MET A 50 1.28 2.18 -14.06
N ALA A 51 2.52 2.43 -13.62
CA ALA A 51 2.86 3.62 -12.83
C ALA A 51 3.01 4.87 -13.71
N GLU A 52 2.05 5.10 -14.58
CA GLU A 52 1.98 6.22 -15.52
C GLU A 52 0.52 6.62 -15.78
N ASP A 53 0.30 7.68 -16.57
CA ASP A 53 -1.01 8.18 -16.97
C ASP A 53 -1.95 8.54 -15.81
N TYR A 54 -1.38 9.01 -14.72
CA TYR A 54 -2.17 9.52 -13.60
C TYR A 54 -2.95 10.78 -14.01
N PRO A 55 -4.23 10.88 -13.62
CA PRO A 55 -4.99 12.10 -13.87
C PRO A 55 -4.36 13.27 -13.11
N PHE A 56 -3.88 14.28 -13.83
CA PHE A 56 -3.31 15.48 -13.24
C PHE A 56 -4.25 16.68 -13.43
N ASN A 57 -4.60 17.03 -14.67
CA ASN A 57 -5.60 18.07 -14.94
C ASN A 57 -6.99 17.43 -14.87
N VAL A 58 -7.77 17.84 -13.89
CA VAL A 58 -9.09 17.27 -13.62
C VAL A 58 -10.17 18.32 -13.69
N GLY A 59 -11.28 17.98 -14.31
CA GLY A 59 -12.46 18.85 -14.47
C GLY A 59 -13.64 18.38 -13.62
N ALA A 60 -14.62 19.28 -13.50
CA ALA A 60 -15.90 18.93 -12.90
C ALA A 60 -16.66 17.90 -13.75
N ASP A 61 -17.37 17.00 -13.09
CA ASP A 61 -18.24 15.97 -13.67
C ASP A 61 -17.55 14.99 -14.65
N VAL A 62 -16.20 14.94 -14.60
CA VAL A 62 -15.39 13.96 -15.34
C VAL A 62 -14.98 12.83 -14.39
N SER A 63 -15.14 11.59 -14.84
CA SER A 63 -14.74 10.40 -14.08
C SER A 63 -13.30 10.01 -14.43
N TYR A 64 -12.52 9.70 -13.39
CA TYR A 64 -11.13 9.26 -13.46
C TYR A 64 -11.00 7.90 -12.79
N LEU A 65 -10.11 7.07 -13.33
CA LEU A 65 -9.82 5.73 -12.84
C LEU A 65 -8.36 5.60 -12.50
N VAL A 66 -8.08 5.06 -11.32
CA VAL A 66 -6.78 4.54 -10.92
C VAL A 66 -6.96 3.20 -10.22
N TYR A 67 -5.89 2.47 -10.00
CA TYR A 67 -5.91 1.21 -9.24
C TYR A 67 -5.10 1.37 -7.96
N VAL A 68 -5.68 0.92 -6.87
CA VAL A 68 -5.03 0.90 -5.55
C VAL A 68 -4.66 -0.52 -5.22
N GLY A 69 -3.42 -0.74 -4.80
CA GLY A 69 -2.96 -2.08 -4.45
C GLY A 69 -2.18 -2.14 -3.14
N VAL A 70 -2.23 -3.32 -2.53
CA VAL A 70 -1.52 -3.67 -1.28
C VAL A 70 -0.84 -5.01 -1.46
N GLY A 71 0.43 -5.11 -1.04
CA GLY A 71 1.19 -6.35 -0.94
C GLY A 71 1.53 -6.68 0.51
N ASN A 72 1.39 -7.96 0.87
CA ASN A 72 1.71 -8.44 2.21
C ASN A 72 2.99 -9.29 2.19
N HIS A 73 4.05 -8.82 2.84
CA HIS A 73 5.32 -9.52 3.07
C HIS A 73 5.68 -9.51 4.56
N MET A 74 4.65 -9.63 5.42
CA MET A 74 4.81 -9.58 6.88
C MET A 74 5.23 -10.91 7.51
N GLY A 75 5.39 -11.98 6.70
CA GLY A 75 5.67 -13.32 7.19
C GLY A 75 4.46 -14.03 7.81
N SER A 76 3.28 -13.43 7.74
CA SER A 76 1.99 -13.97 8.21
C SER A 76 0.84 -13.25 7.53
N SER A 77 -0.34 -13.86 7.57
CA SER A 77 -1.57 -13.19 7.11
C SER A 77 -1.81 -11.91 7.90
N ALA A 78 -2.30 -10.88 7.22
CA ALA A 78 -2.58 -9.57 7.80
C ALA A 78 -3.95 -9.03 7.35
N TYR A 79 -4.57 -8.25 8.22
CA TYR A 79 -5.80 -7.54 7.91
C TYR A 79 -5.49 -6.05 7.76
N TYR A 80 -5.74 -5.54 6.55
CA TYR A 80 -5.48 -4.15 6.19
C TYR A 80 -6.77 -3.35 6.05
N VAL A 81 -6.65 -2.06 6.35
CA VAL A 81 -7.63 -1.05 5.95
C VAL A 81 -6.91 0.01 5.13
N VAL A 82 -7.44 0.28 3.95
CA VAL A 82 -6.92 1.30 3.03
C VAL A 82 -7.88 2.46 3.06
N TYR A 83 -7.46 3.59 3.61
CA TYR A 83 -8.26 4.81 3.67
C TYR A 83 -7.97 5.72 2.48
N VAL A 84 -9.01 6.10 1.76
CA VAL A 84 -8.95 7.09 0.69
C VAL A 84 -9.39 8.43 1.26
N LYS A 85 -8.54 9.44 1.16
CA LYS A 85 -8.74 10.77 1.70
C LYS A 85 -8.51 11.83 0.62
N PHE A 86 -9.13 13.00 0.79
CA PHE A 86 -8.99 14.12 -0.13
C PHE A 86 -8.66 15.40 0.63
N ARG A 87 -7.71 16.19 0.10
CA ARG A 87 -7.27 17.42 0.72
C ARG A 87 -7.03 18.54 -0.30
N SER A 88 -7.06 19.78 0.18
CA SER A 88 -6.39 20.91 -0.49
C SER A 88 -4.91 20.93 -0.08
N GLN A 89 -4.07 21.65 -0.83
CA GLN A 89 -2.63 21.69 -0.53
C GLN A 89 -2.27 22.31 0.83
N SER A 90 -3.17 23.06 1.47
CA SER A 90 -2.95 23.65 2.79
C SER A 90 -3.22 22.72 3.97
N GLU A 91 -3.87 21.58 3.74
CA GLU A 91 -4.21 20.62 4.79
C GLU A 91 -3.08 19.58 4.97
N PRO A 92 -2.89 19.00 6.17
CA PRO A 92 -1.74 18.15 6.44
C PRO A 92 -1.83 16.78 5.78
N LEU A 93 -0.71 16.32 5.23
CA LEU A 93 -0.47 14.93 4.84
C LEU A 93 -0.05 14.09 6.04
N PRO A 94 -0.10 12.75 5.93
CA PRO A 94 0.50 11.88 6.92
C PRO A 94 2.03 12.05 6.94
N ASN A 95 2.62 11.76 8.09
CA ASN A 95 4.08 11.71 8.25
C ASN A 95 4.51 10.27 8.53
N ALA A 96 4.94 9.57 7.47
CA ALA A 96 5.37 8.17 7.55
C ALA A 96 6.59 7.98 8.47
N THR A 97 7.50 8.96 8.52
CA THR A 97 8.69 8.89 9.40
C THR A 97 8.34 9.04 10.87
N ALA A 98 7.40 9.92 11.19
CA ALA A 98 6.92 10.12 12.56
C ALA A 98 5.82 9.12 12.97
N GLY A 99 5.34 8.28 12.06
CA GLY A 99 4.25 7.35 12.32
C GLY A 99 2.90 8.03 12.57
N THR A 100 2.70 9.24 12.03
CA THR A 100 1.50 10.04 12.29
C THR A 100 0.61 10.07 11.06
N PRO A 101 -0.64 9.57 11.13
CA PRO A 101 -1.59 9.66 10.03
C PRO A 101 -2.08 11.10 9.83
N SER A 102 -2.66 11.38 8.67
CA SER A 102 -3.38 12.63 8.47
C SER A 102 -4.62 12.70 9.37
N PRO A 103 -4.90 13.85 10.00
CA PRO A 103 -6.08 14.02 10.83
C PRO A 103 -7.39 14.12 10.04
N LEU A 104 -7.31 14.10 8.70
CA LEU A 104 -8.50 14.18 7.85
C LEU A 104 -9.29 12.87 7.91
N GLU A 105 -10.62 13.00 7.93
CA GLU A 105 -11.50 11.85 7.88
C GLU A 105 -11.40 11.13 6.53
N PRO A 106 -11.42 9.79 6.51
CA PRO A 106 -11.47 9.04 5.26
C PRO A 106 -12.83 9.22 4.58
N LEU A 107 -12.81 9.38 3.26
CA LEU A 107 -14.01 9.41 2.43
C LEU A 107 -14.46 7.99 2.09
N TYR A 108 -13.51 7.10 1.81
CA TYR A 108 -13.77 5.73 1.40
C TYR A 108 -12.75 4.78 2.03
N GLU A 109 -13.13 3.51 2.19
CA GLU A 109 -12.24 2.49 2.73
C GLU A 109 -12.37 1.16 2.00
N TYR A 110 -11.22 0.46 1.86
CA TYR A 110 -11.20 -0.96 1.53
C TYR A 110 -10.73 -1.74 2.74
N ARG A 111 -11.35 -2.87 3.00
CA ARG A 111 -10.98 -3.82 4.06
C ARG A 111 -10.51 -5.11 3.44
N ILE A 112 -9.29 -5.53 3.74
CA ILE A 112 -8.62 -6.57 2.99
C ILE A 112 -7.94 -7.52 3.96
N PHE A 113 -8.17 -8.83 3.77
CA PHE A 113 -7.38 -9.86 4.41
C PHE A 113 -6.44 -10.47 3.38
N LEU A 114 -5.13 -10.43 3.64
CA LEU A 114 -4.11 -10.95 2.75
C LEU A 114 -3.23 -11.98 3.46
N GLU A 115 -3.03 -13.12 2.79
CA GLU A 115 -2.01 -14.09 3.17
C GLU A 115 -0.61 -13.51 2.87
N ASP A 116 0.40 -14.06 3.53
CA ASP A 116 1.80 -13.69 3.27
C ASP A 116 2.20 -13.97 1.82
N GLY A 117 2.94 -13.04 1.22
CA GLY A 117 3.37 -13.10 -0.18
C GLY A 117 2.25 -12.85 -1.21
N LYS A 118 1.05 -12.44 -0.77
CA LYS A 118 -0.06 -12.11 -1.68
C LYS A 118 -0.23 -10.61 -1.84
N SER A 119 -0.83 -10.24 -2.95
CA SER A 119 -1.24 -8.87 -3.26
C SER A 119 -2.72 -8.80 -3.58
N TRP A 120 -3.27 -7.62 -3.40
CA TRP A 120 -4.63 -7.24 -3.74
C TRP A 120 -4.59 -5.92 -4.50
N GLU A 121 -5.48 -5.78 -5.48
CA GLU A 121 -5.65 -4.56 -6.26
C GLU A 121 -7.13 -4.34 -6.55
N ALA A 122 -7.59 -3.09 -6.52
CA ALA A 122 -8.95 -2.73 -6.85
C ALA A 122 -9.02 -1.39 -7.59
N PRO A 123 -10.04 -1.20 -8.44
CA PRO A 123 -10.29 0.09 -9.07
C PRO A 123 -10.75 1.12 -8.04
N LEU A 124 -10.28 2.34 -8.24
CA LEU A 124 -10.72 3.53 -7.54
C LEU A 124 -11.19 4.53 -8.59
N ASN A 125 -12.50 4.57 -8.81
CA ASN A 125 -13.13 5.58 -9.66
C ASN A 125 -13.42 6.81 -8.83
N PHE A 126 -13.09 8.00 -9.35
CA PHE A 126 -13.41 9.24 -8.65
C PHE A 126 -13.80 10.36 -9.63
N SER A 127 -14.63 11.25 -9.16
CA SER A 127 -15.02 12.47 -9.88
C SER A 127 -15.31 13.60 -8.88
N PHE A 128 -15.35 14.82 -9.41
CA PHE A 128 -15.60 16.03 -8.64
C PHE A 128 -16.86 16.71 -9.18
N SER A 129 -17.74 17.12 -8.28
CA SER A 129 -18.92 17.90 -8.65
C SER A 129 -19.10 19.09 -7.72
N ASP A 130 -19.99 20.00 -8.09
CA ASP A 130 -20.15 21.27 -7.36
C ASP A 130 -18.83 22.02 -7.21
N VAL A 131 -18.09 22.15 -8.32
CA VAL A 131 -16.81 22.86 -8.37
C VAL A 131 -17.04 24.31 -8.75
N PHE A 132 -16.48 25.21 -7.97
CA PHE A 132 -16.61 26.66 -8.15
C PHE A 132 -15.22 27.27 -8.33
N PHE A 133 -15.09 28.17 -9.29
CA PHE A 133 -13.86 28.91 -9.57
C PHE A 133 -14.05 30.40 -9.32
N PHE A 134 -13.05 31.01 -8.71
CA PHE A 134 -12.92 32.43 -8.48
C PHE A 134 -11.49 32.86 -8.83
N GLU A 135 -11.25 34.14 -9.00
CA GLU A 135 -9.94 34.65 -9.44
C GLU A 135 -8.74 34.12 -8.66
N ARG A 136 -8.91 33.87 -7.35
CA ARG A 136 -7.81 33.48 -6.45
C ARG A 136 -8.01 32.15 -5.75
N TRP A 137 -9.13 31.49 -5.94
CA TRP A 137 -9.41 30.22 -5.30
C TRP A 137 -10.43 29.38 -6.07
N SER A 138 -10.34 28.10 -5.89
CA SER A 138 -11.36 27.15 -6.30
C SER A 138 -11.93 26.41 -5.08
N ARG A 139 -13.13 25.89 -5.21
CA ARG A 139 -13.78 25.09 -4.16
C ARG A 139 -14.42 23.86 -4.77
N VAL A 140 -14.05 22.71 -4.21
CA VAL A 140 -14.69 21.43 -4.48
C VAL A 140 -15.63 21.12 -3.31
N ARG A 141 -16.92 21.00 -3.58
CA ARG A 141 -17.91 20.67 -2.56
C ARG A 141 -18.17 19.17 -2.44
N THR A 142 -18.10 18.46 -3.56
CA THR A 142 -18.46 17.05 -3.60
C THR A 142 -17.37 16.26 -4.32
N VAL A 143 -16.93 15.17 -3.71
CA VAL A 143 -16.11 14.12 -4.32
C VAL A 143 -16.94 12.85 -4.37
N ARG A 144 -16.99 12.22 -5.52
CA ARG A 144 -17.60 10.90 -5.67
C ARG A 144 -16.48 9.87 -5.76
N ILE A 145 -16.57 8.80 -4.99
CA ILE A 145 -15.64 7.67 -5.00
C ILE A 145 -16.45 6.39 -5.15
N ASN A 146 -16.17 5.59 -6.17
CA ASN A 146 -16.87 4.32 -6.46
C ASN A 146 -18.39 4.49 -6.35
N ASP A 147 -18.92 5.51 -7.04
CA ASP A 147 -20.35 5.89 -7.09
C ASP A 147 -20.96 6.45 -5.79
N ILE A 148 -20.20 6.55 -4.70
CA ILE A 148 -20.64 7.16 -3.44
C ILE A 148 -20.21 8.63 -3.38
N ALA A 149 -21.15 9.55 -3.15
CA ALA A 149 -20.88 10.97 -3.04
C ALA A 149 -20.57 11.39 -1.61
N PHE A 150 -19.52 12.19 -1.44
CA PHE A 150 -19.06 12.73 -0.17
C PHE A 150 -18.97 14.25 -0.23
N GLY A 151 -19.63 14.91 0.73
CA GLY A 151 -19.48 16.36 0.91
C GLY A 151 -18.16 16.69 1.57
N VAL A 152 -17.27 17.39 0.87
CA VAL A 152 -15.90 17.68 1.35
C VAL A 152 -15.64 19.16 1.60
N ASN A 153 -16.24 20.04 0.82
CA ASN A 153 -16.12 21.50 0.91
C ASN A 153 -14.66 22.01 1.04
N LYS A 154 -13.76 21.50 0.18
CA LYS A 154 -12.33 21.84 0.15
C LYS A 154 -12.06 23.07 -0.68
N LEU A 155 -11.17 23.95 -0.19
CA LEU A 155 -10.76 25.18 -0.85
C LEU A 155 -9.28 25.12 -1.18
N ALA A 156 -8.91 25.38 -2.45
CA ALA A 156 -7.54 25.57 -2.89
C ALA A 156 -7.32 27.02 -3.35
N LEU A 157 -6.22 27.61 -2.93
CA LEU A 157 -5.78 28.91 -3.42
C LEU A 157 -5.05 28.72 -4.75
N TRP A 158 -5.11 29.75 -5.61
CA TRP A 158 -4.32 29.77 -6.83
C TRP A 158 -2.83 29.75 -6.50
N ASP A 159 -2.12 28.75 -6.98
CA ASP A 159 -0.67 28.67 -6.90
C ASP A 159 -0.06 29.42 -8.09
N VAL A 160 0.59 30.56 -7.81
CA VAL A 160 1.19 31.43 -8.84
C VAL A 160 2.40 30.75 -9.49
N ASN A 161 3.14 29.94 -8.75
CA ASN A 161 4.36 29.30 -9.24
C ASN A 161 4.06 28.13 -10.18
N ASN A 162 3.04 27.35 -9.85
CA ASN A 162 2.65 26.17 -10.61
C ASN A 162 1.41 26.41 -11.49
N THR A 163 0.84 27.61 -11.45
CA THR A 163 -0.29 28.05 -12.29
C THR A 163 -1.51 27.14 -12.24
N GLY A 164 -2.06 26.90 -11.02
CA GLY A 164 -3.22 26.01 -10.87
C GLY A 164 -3.87 26.03 -9.49
N TYR A 165 -4.95 25.26 -9.36
CA TYR A 165 -5.64 25.00 -8.10
C TYR A 165 -5.41 23.56 -7.69
N TYR A 166 -4.55 23.32 -6.71
CA TYR A 166 -4.04 22.01 -6.40
C TYR A 166 -4.76 21.35 -5.24
N TYR A 167 -5.12 20.12 -5.48
CA TYR A 167 -5.68 19.16 -4.52
C TYR A 167 -4.87 17.87 -4.55
N GLN A 168 -5.09 17.01 -3.58
CA GLN A 168 -4.53 15.67 -3.56
C GLN A 168 -5.59 14.66 -3.15
N LEU A 169 -5.65 13.58 -3.90
CA LEU A 169 -6.25 12.33 -3.47
C LEU A 169 -5.11 11.49 -2.89
N PHE A 170 -5.20 11.09 -1.64
CA PHE A 170 -4.16 10.29 -1.01
C PHE A 170 -4.74 9.10 -0.27
N ILE A 171 -3.92 8.07 -0.13
CA ILE A 171 -4.31 6.77 0.34
C ILE A 171 -3.37 6.38 1.47
N GLU A 172 -3.92 6.06 2.63
CA GLU A 172 -3.19 5.59 3.80
C GLU A 172 -3.40 4.10 4.00
N LEU A 173 -2.33 3.39 4.32
CA LEU A 173 -2.38 1.99 4.71
C LEU A 173 -2.43 1.87 6.24
N TRP A 174 -3.42 1.13 6.72
CA TRP A 174 -3.60 0.79 8.12
C TRP A 174 -3.62 -0.71 8.29
N ILE A 175 -3.16 -1.20 9.43
CA ILE A 175 -3.07 -2.63 9.74
C ILE A 175 -3.62 -2.90 11.15
N TYR A 176 -4.29 -4.04 11.33
CA TYR A 176 -4.62 -4.53 12.65
C TYR A 176 -3.39 -5.20 13.29
N ASN A 177 -3.02 -4.75 14.48
CA ASN A 177 -1.96 -5.36 15.28
C ASN A 177 -2.46 -6.62 16.03
N VAL A 178 -1.55 -7.28 16.75
CA VAL A 178 -1.85 -8.48 17.56
C VAL A 178 -2.90 -8.22 18.65
N GLY A 179 -3.05 -6.97 19.10
CA GLY A 179 -4.07 -6.52 20.07
C GLY A 179 -5.42 -6.20 19.45
N PHE A 180 -5.62 -6.45 18.15
CA PHE A 180 -6.80 -6.07 17.38
C PHE A 180 -7.06 -4.55 17.35
N GLU A 181 -6.01 -3.75 17.51
CA GLU A 181 -6.06 -2.31 17.33
C GLU A 181 -5.65 -1.93 15.92
N LEU A 182 -6.46 -1.08 15.29
CA LEU A 182 -6.17 -0.53 13.97
C LEU A 182 -5.17 0.62 14.10
N GLN A 183 -4.03 0.53 13.43
CA GLN A 183 -2.99 1.53 13.47
C GLN A 183 -2.46 1.89 12.08
N PHE A 184 -2.02 3.13 11.91
CA PHE A 184 -1.37 3.60 10.70
C PHE A 184 -0.08 2.82 10.46
N HIS A 185 0.05 2.25 9.25
CA HIS A 185 1.19 1.39 8.90
C HIS A 185 2.37 2.17 8.27
N ASN A 186 2.45 3.47 8.56
CA ASN A 186 3.51 4.37 8.11
C ASN A 186 3.70 4.40 6.58
N ARG A 187 2.62 4.13 5.83
CA ARG A 187 2.63 4.14 4.37
C ARG A 187 1.46 4.93 3.85
N PHE A 188 1.76 5.80 2.92
CA PHE A 188 0.76 6.49 2.13
C PHE A 188 1.30 6.75 0.72
N VAL A 189 0.39 6.91 -0.22
CA VAL A 189 0.66 7.33 -1.60
C VAL A 189 -0.35 8.41 -1.96
N ASP A 190 0.01 9.32 -2.87
CA ASP A 190 -0.86 10.42 -3.26
C ASP A 190 -0.78 10.71 -4.76
N ILE A 191 -1.84 11.35 -5.25
CA ILE A 191 -1.96 11.86 -6.61
C ILE A 191 -2.26 13.34 -6.52
N TRP A 192 -1.42 14.16 -7.18
CA TRP A 192 -1.67 15.58 -7.35
C TRP A 192 -2.70 15.82 -8.45
N LEU A 193 -3.62 16.72 -8.19
CA LEU A 193 -4.73 17.06 -9.04
C LEU A 193 -4.77 18.57 -9.22
N ASN A 194 -4.64 19.02 -10.46
CA ASN A 194 -4.86 20.42 -10.83
C ASN A 194 -6.30 20.58 -11.32
N MET A 195 -7.14 21.25 -10.54
CA MET A 195 -8.54 21.47 -10.90
C MET A 195 -8.66 22.54 -11.96
N THR A 196 -9.22 22.15 -13.11
CA THR A 196 -9.43 23.04 -14.26
C THR A 196 -10.92 23.29 -14.49
N GLY A 197 -11.25 24.51 -14.95
CA GLY A 197 -12.61 24.94 -15.28
C GLY A 197 -12.92 24.80 -16.75
#